data_e3dc34a213909d7c9bd057c7c22d44d6
#
_entry.id   e3dc34a213909d7c9bd057c7c22d44d6
#
_cell.length_a   1.000
_cell.length_b   1.000
_cell.length_c   1.000
_cell.angle_alpha   90.00
_cell.angle_beta   90.00
_cell.angle_gamma   90.00
#
_symmetry.space_group_name_H-M   'P 1'
#
loop_
_entity.id
_entity.type
_entity.pdbx_description
1 polymer ?
#
loop_
_entity_poly.entity_id
_entity_poly.type
_entity_poly.pdbx_seq_one_letter_code
_entity_poly.pdbx_strand_id
1 'polypeptide(L)'
;MKRRQFASWLGATSLAFSPWAQAQPKSIQIVVPFGPGGSGDISARMLAEFITRKTGQAVVVENRPGANGVIGVESVRKAPADGSVLLLATTSTHLANPSLFKKLPYDPEKDFRLVGSFGPGSTYMLVRPDAPWATLQDFVAAAKANPGKINYGHFNATSQVTGALFAQTAGINLTPIPYKQVYQA
;
A
#
# COMPACT_ATOMS: atom_id res chain seq x y z
N MET A 1 -49.44 -40.29 -42.22
CA MET A 1 -48.47 -39.28 -41.77
C MET A 1 -47.17 -39.99 -41.44
N LYS A 2 -46.07 -39.67 -42.15
CA LYS A 2 -44.83 -40.46 -42.14
C LYS A 2 -43.97 -40.04 -40.94
N ARG A 3 -43.53 -41.01 -40.13
CA ARG A 3 -42.68 -40.87 -38.91
C ARG A 3 -41.40 -40.01 -39.07
N ARG A 4 -41.03 -39.65 -40.29
CA ARG A 4 -39.84 -38.88 -40.64
C ARG A 4 -40.02 -37.35 -40.49
N GLN A 5 -41.22 -36.84 -40.39
CA GLN A 5 -41.48 -35.39 -40.26
C GLN A 5 -41.56 -34.90 -38.82
N PHE A 6 -41.66 -35.82 -37.83
CA PHE A 6 -41.71 -35.45 -36.41
C PHE A 6 -40.32 -35.20 -35.80
N ALA A 7 -39.27 -35.76 -36.40
CA ALA A 7 -37.90 -35.59 -35.90
C ALA A 7 -37.23 -34.28 -36.31
N SER A 8 -37.79 -33.58 -37.32
CA SER A 8 -37.24 -32.29 -37.84
C SER A 8 -37.66 -31.07 -37.04
N TRP A 9 -38.64 -31.17 -36.17
CA TRP A 9 -39.16 -30.04 -35.37
C TRP A 9 -38.59 -29.95 -33.95
N LEU A 10 -37.91 -30.98 -33.48
CA LEU A 10 -37.23 -30.96 -32.14
C LEU A 10 -35.81 -30.36 -32.18
N GLY A 11 -35.22 -30.15 -33.36
CA GLY A 11 -33.88 -29.61 -33.51
C GLY A 11 -33.77 -28.06 -33.55
N ALA A 12 -34.88 -27.36 -33.71
CA ALA A 12 -34.87 -25.92 -33.96
C ALA A 12 -35.12 -25.04 -32.73
N THR A 13 -35.44 -25.63 -31.57
CA THR A 13 -35.80 -24.86 -30.35
C THR A 13 -34.71 -24.75 -29.32
N SER A 14 -33.54 -25.39 -29.52
CA SER A 14 -32.45 -25.38 -28.54
C SER A 14 -31.40 -24.26 -28.68
N LEU A 15 -31.59 -23.34 -29.64
CA LEU A 15 -30.63 -22.25 -29.92
C LEU A 15 -31.05 -20.88 -29.37
N ALA A 16 -32.17 -20.77 -28.67
CA ALA A 16 -32.70 -19.48 -28.23
C ALA A 16 -32.46 -19.10 -26.76
N PHE A 17 -31.78 -19.94 -25.96
CA PHE A 17 -31.40 -19.63 -24.57
C PHE A 17 -29.90 -19.69 -24.43
N SER A 18 -29.17 -18.85 -25.14
CA SER A 18 -27.88 -18.39 -24.64
C SER A 18 -28.17 -17.34 -23.57
N PRO A 19 -28.04 -17.62 -22.26
CA PRO A 19 -28.03 -16.53 -21.32
C PRO A 19 -26.86 -15.65 -21.76
N TRP A 20 -27.12 -14.40 -22.04
CA TRP A 20 -26.07 -13.41 -22.22
C TRP A 20 -25.19 -13.54 -20.99
N ALA A 21 -24.02 -14.13 -21.13
CA ALA A 21 -22.99 -14.11 -20.12
C ALA A 21 -22.66 -12.64 -19.93
N GLN A 22 -23.34 -11.98 -19.00
CA GLN A 22 -22.95 -10.65 -18.55
C GLN A 22 -21.56 -10.85 -17.98
N ALA A 23 -20.56 -10.40 -18.73
CA ALA A 23 -19.20 -10.34 -18.22
C ALA A 23 -19.27 -9.52 -16.93
N GLN A 24 -19.12 -10.18 -15.77
CA GLN A 24 -19.05 -9.48 -14.50
C GLN A 24 -17.95 -8.45 -14.62
N PRO A 25 -18.20 -7.18 -14.24
CA PRO A 25 -17.17 -6.17 -14.29
C PRO A 25 -15.94 -6.67 -13.53
N LYS A 26 -14.78 -6.64 -14.20
CA LYS A 26 -13.52 -7.12 -13.66
C LYS A 26 -13.28 -6.43 -12.30
N SER A 27 -13.04 -7.21 -11.26
CA SER A 27 -12.76 -6.65 -9.93
C SER A 27 -11.50 -5.78 -9.96
N ILE A 28 -11.51 -4.68 -9.23
CA ILE A 28 -10.33 -3.86 -9.00
C ILE A 28 -9.56 -4.43 -7.82
N GLN A 29 -8.24 -4.51 -7.94
CA GLN A 29 -7.34 -4.84 -6.85
C GLN A 29 -6.54 -3.61 -6.43
N ILE A 30 -6.51 -3.29 -5.14
CA ILE A 30 -5.64 -2.25 -4.59
C ILE A 30 -4.53 -2.94 -3.80
N VAL A 31 -3.30 -2.85 -4.29
CA VAL A 31 -2.12 -3.39 -3.59
C VAL A 31 -1.59 -2.34 -2.62
N VAL A 32 -1.54 -2.71 -1.34
CA VAL A 32 -0.92 -1.94 -0.27
C VAL A 32 0.45 -2.53 0.02
N PRO A 33 1.56 -1.79 -0.20
CA PRO A 33 2.91 -2.33 -0.09
C PRO A 33 3.43 -2.48 1.34
N PHE A 34 2.54 -2.42 2.32
CA PHE A 34 2.81 -2.58 3.75
C PHE A 34 1.78 -3.51 4.39
N GLY A 35 2.07 -3.92 5.63
CA GLY A 35 1.17 -4.79 6.39
C GLY A 35 -0.17 -4.14 6.74
N PRO A 36 -1.16 -4.95 7.12
CA PRO A 36 -2.50 -4.48 7.47
C PRO A 36 -2.49 -3.62 8.74
N GLY A 37 -3.53 -2.78 8.90
CA GLY A 37 -3.76 -1.94 10.10
C GLY A 37 -3.00 -0.61 10.10
N GLY A 38 -2.12 -0.35 9.14
CA GLY A 38 -1.50 0.98 8.95
C GLY A 38 -2.44 1.96 8.25
N SER A 39 -2.10 3.26 8.29
CA SER A 39 -2.91 4.32 7.65
C SER A 39 -3.19 4.07 6.17
N GLY A 40 -2.21 3.54 5.43
CA GLY A 40 -2.38 3.16 4.02
C GLY A 40 -3.41 2.06 3.81
N ASP A 41 -3.37 1.02 4.65
CA ASP A 41 -4.34 -0.08 4.59
C ASP A 41 -5.77 0.41 4.89
N ILE A 42 -5.91 1.22 5.94
CA ILE A 42 -7.20 1.81 6.31
C ILE A 42 -7.74 2.69 5.17
N SER A 43 -6.92 3.57 4.61
CA SER A 43 -7.31 4.43 3.48
C SER A 43 -7.70 3.63 2.24
N ALA A 44 -6.93 2.57 1.91
CA ALA A 44 -7.26 1.71 0.78
C ALA A 44 -8.59 0.98 0.96
N ARG A 45 -8.90 0.49 2.17
CA ARG A 45 -10.18 -0.16 2.48
C ARG A 45 -11.35 0.80 2.42
N MET A 46 -11.19 2.02 2.94
CA MET A 46 -12.21 3.07 2.83
C MET A 46 -12.50 3.43 1.36
N LEU A 47 -11.45 3.54 0.53
CA LEU A 47 -11.61 3.78 -0.90
C LEU A 47 -12.29 2.60 -1.59
N ALA A 48 -11.90 1.37 -1.27
CA ALA A 48 -12.49 0.15 -1.82
C ALA A 48 -14.00 0.08 -1.52
N GLU A 49 -14.39 0.34 -0.28
CA GLU A 49 -15.80 0.39 0.13
C GLU A 49 -16.56 1.51 -0.62
N PHE A 50 -15.96 2.69 -0.71
CA PHE A 50 -16.56 3.83 -1.42
C PHE A 50 -16.80 3.50 -2.90
N ILE A 51 -15.81 2.94 -3.61
CA ILE A 51 -15.93 2.58 -5.03
C ILE A 51 -17.01 1.50 -5.18
N THR A 52 -16.96 0.42 -4.38
CA THR A 52 -17.93 -0.66 -4.45
C THR A 52 -19.36 -0.15 -4.24
N ARG A 53 -19.57 0.72 -3.25
CA ARG A 53 -20.88 1.32 -2.96
C ARG A 53 -21.37 2.24 -4.09
N LYS A 54 -20.48 2.98 -4.74
CA LYS A 54 -20.84 3.94 -5.80
C LYS A 54 -21.03 3.31 -7.17
N THR A 55 -20.29 2.27 -7.49
CA THR A 55 -20.24 1.69 -8.84
C THR A 55 -20.79 0.28 -8.94
N GLY A 56 -20.97 -0.42 -7.81
CA GLY A 56 -21.27 -1.85 -7.77
C GLY A 56 -20.08 -2.75 -8.14
N GLN A 57 -18.93 -2.17 -8.51
CA GLN A 57 -17.73 -2.93 -8.88
C GLN A 57 -17.00 -3.43 -7.64
N ALA A 58 -16.68 -4.72 -7.59
CA ALA A 58 -15.94 -5.30 -6.48
C ALA A 58 -14.51 -4.75 -6.44
N VAL A 59 -14.07 -4.31 -5.26
CA VAL A 59 -12.69 -3.84 -5.01
C VAL A 59 -12.07 -4.64 -3.88
N VAL A 60 -10.92 -5.25 -4.13
CA VAL A 60 -10.18 -6.09 -3.17
C VAL A 60 -8.90 -5.37 -2.76
N VAL A 61 -8.66 -5.27 -1.46
CA VAL A 61 -7.40 -4.74 -0.91
C VAL A 61 -6.49 -5.88 -0.55
N GLU A 62 -5.27 -5.88 -1.11
CA GLU A 62 -4.24 -6.86 -0.84
C GLU A 62 -2.99 -6.22 -0.24
N ASN A 63 -2.56 -6.71 0.93
CA ASN A 63 -1.33 -6.26 1.56
C ASN A 63 -0.15 -7.11 1.08
N ARG A 64 0.87 -6.48 0.47
CA ARG A 64 2.12 -7.11 0.01
C ARG A 64 3.33 -6.43 0.61
N PRO A 65 3.64 -6.67 1.89
CA PRO A 65 4.78 -6.06 2.57
C PRO A 65 6.11 -6.67 2.13
N GLY A 66 7.20 -5.96 2.39
CA GLY A 66 8.57 -6.44 2.27
C GLY A 66 9.49 -5.45 1.54
N ALA A 67 10.77 -5.43 1.93
CA ALA A 67 11.83 -4.58 1.38
C ALA A 67 11.40 -3.09 1.26
N ASN A 68 10.89 -2.49 2.34
CA ASN A 68 10.34 -1.11 2.33
C ASN A 68 9.24 -0.88 1.26
N GLY A 69 8.43 -1.90 0.99
CA GLY A 69 7.34 -1.85 0.02
C GLY A 69 7.73 -2.22 -1.42
N VAL A 70 9.00 -2.49 -1.71
CA VAL A 70 9.49 -2.85 -3.06
C VAL A 70 8.74 -4.06 -3.63
N ILE A 71 8.45 -5.08 -2.81
CA ILE A 71 7.74 -6.29 -3.26
C ILE A 71 6.34 -5.94 -3.77
N GLY A 72 5.58 -5.13 -3.04
CA GLY A 72 4.24 -4.70 -3.44
C GLY A 72 4.27 -3.86 -4.71
N VAL A 73 5.18 -2.89 -4.79
CA VAL A 73 5.36 -2.02 -5.96
C VAL A 73 5.70 -2.83 -7.21
N GLU A 74 6.66 -3.74 -7.11
CA GLU A 74 7.07 -4.57 -8.24
C GLU A 74 5.95 -5.50 -8.73
N SER A 75 5.08 -5.98 -7.83
CA SER A 75 3.93 -6.80 -8.22
C SER A 75 2.94 -6.03 -9.10
N VAL A 76 2.70 -4.75 -8.79
CA VAL A 76 1.82 -3.89 -9.61
C VAL A 76 2.47 -3.50 -10.92
N ARG A 77 3.78 -3.20 -10.92
CA ARG A 77 4.53 -2.91 -12.14
C ARG A 77 4.45 -4.04 -13.18
N LYS A 78 4.38 -5.28 -12.71
CA LYS A 78 4.26 -6.48 -13.58
C LYS A 78 2.81 -6.81 -13.97
N ALA A 79 1.83 -6.16 -13.38
CA ALA A 79 0.42 -6.40 -13.67
C ALA A 79 -0.01 -5.73 -14.99
N PRO A 80 -1.13 -6.14 -15.59
CA PRO A 80 -1.68 -5.45 -16.76
C PRO A 80 -1.98 -3.97 -16.46
N ALA A 81 -1.63 -3.07 -17.39
CA ALA A 81 -1.87 -1.64 -17.27
C ALA A 81 -3.29 -1.23 -17.71
N ASP A 82 -4.29 -2.04 -17.38
CA ASP A 82 -5.70 -1.86 -17.76
C ASP A 82 -6.57 -1.23 -16.66
N GLY A 83 -5.93 -0.80 -15.55
CA GLY A 83 -6.62 -0.20 -14.41
C GLY A 83 -7.26 -1.22 -13.46
N SER A 84 -7.13 -2.52 -13.69
CA SER A 84 -7.65 -3.55 -12.78
C SER A 84 -6.79 -3.73 -11.53
N VAL A 85 -5.52 -3.33 -11.57
CA VAL A 85 -4.60 -3.39 -10.42
C VAL A 85 -4.04 -2.00 -10.14
N LEU A 86 -4.29 -1.50 -8.96
CA LEU A 86 -3.85 -0.20 -8.48
C LEU A 86 -2.82 -0.36 -7.38
N LEU A 87 -1.86 0.55 -7.30
CA LEU A 87 -0.90 0.65 -6.21
C LEU A 87 -1.30 1.76 -5.27
N LEU A 88 -1.33 1.49 -3.97
CA LEU A 88 -1.26 2.55 -2.97
C LEU A 88 0.20 3.01 -2.87
N ALA A 89 0.56 4.02 -3.64
CA ALA A 89 1.88 4.64 -3.60
C ALA A 89 2.05 5.46 -2.32
N THR A 90 3.26 5.49 -1.79
CA THR A 90 3.60 6.23 -0.57
C THR A 90 4.90 6.99 -0.73
N THR A 91 5.16 7.94 0.17
CA THR A 91 6.45 8.64 0.28
C THR A 91 7.61 7.64 0.38
N SER A 92 7.44 6.53 1.11
CA SER A 92 8.48 5.49 1.20
C SER A 92 8.82 4.90 -0.15
N THR A 93 7.82 4.48 -0.92
CA THR A 93 8.02 3.74 -2.17
C THR A 93 8.45 4.62 -3.33
N HIS A 94 7.96 5.87 -3.40
CA HIS A 94 8.19 6.73 -4.57
C HIS A 94 9.21 7.86 -4.34
N LEU A 95 9.47 8.25 -3.08
CA LEU A 95 10.42 9.32 -2.78
C LEU A 95 11.65 8.84 -2.00
N ALA A 96 11.47 8.04 -0.94
CA ALA A 96 12.60 7.65 -0.08
C ALA A 96 13.40 6.46 -0.66
N ASN A 97 12.74 5.44 -1.21
CA ASN A 97 13.42 4.27 -1.76
C ASN A 97 14.45 4.60 -2.87
N PRO A 98 14.21 5.53 -3.81
CA PRO A 98 15.22 5.93 -4.79
C PRO A 98 16.55 6.38 -4.17
N SER A 99 16.49 6.99 -2.99
CA SER A 99 17.69 7.45 -2.27
C SER A 99 18.31 6.40 -1.35
N LEU A 100 17.54 5.39 -0.92
CA LEU A 100 17.99 4.36 0.01
C LEU A 100 18.54 3.11 -0.69
N PHE A 101 18.05 2.79 -1.86
CA PHE A 101 18.47 1.59 -2.60
C PHE A 101 19.41 1.94 -3.74
N LYS A 102 20.56 1.28 -3.79
CA LYS A 102 21.50 1.43 -4.92
C LYS A 102 20.89 1.01 -6.26
N LYS A 103 19.95 0.08 -6.24
CA LYS A 103 19.25 -0.43 -7.42
C LYS A 103 17.81 -0.77 -7.03
N LEU A 104 16.85 -0.05 -7.61
CA LEU A 104 15.44 -0.36 -7.52
C LEU A 104 15.00 -1.19 -8.74
N PRO A 105 14.07 -2.15 -8.56
CA PRO A 105 13.51 -2.90 -9.68
C PRO A 105 12.40 -2.16 -10.42
N TYR A 106 12.14 -0.90 -10.10
CA TYR A 106 11.13 -0.04 -10.71
C TYR A 106 11.60 1.42 -10.76
N ASP A 107 11.07 2.16 -11.72
CA ASP A 107 11.18 3.63 -11.82
C ASP A 107 9.86 4.25 -11.32
N PRO A 108 9.88 5.01 -10.19
CA PRO A 108 8.66 5.54 -9.60
C PRO A 108 7.94 6.58 -10.48
N GLU A 109 8.63 7.20 -11.41
CA GLU A 109 8.06 8.23 -12.31
C GLU A 109 7.57 7.64 -13.64
N LYS A 110 8.30 6.65 -14.20
CA LYS A 110 8.04 6.14 -15.55
C LYS A 110 7.15 4.90 -15.56
N ASP A 111 7.23 4.06 -14.51
CA ASP A 111 6.52 2.78 -14.50
C ASP A 111 5.04 2.93 -14.02
N PHE A 112 4.64 4.11 -13.55
CA PHE A 112 3.33 4.33 -12.96
C PHE A 112 2.66 5.59 -13.48
N ARG A 113 1.32 5.56 -13.52
CA ARG A 113 0.48 6.72 -13.80
C ARG A 113 -0.30 7.08 -12.55
N LEU A 114 -0.17 8.34 -12.08
CA LEU A 114 -0.96 8.84 -10.96
C LEU A 114 -2.45 8.91 -11.35
N VAL A 115 -3.30 8.30 -10.52
CA VAL A 115 -4.76 8.30 -10.68
C VAL A 115 -5.42 9.31 -9.75
N GLY A 116 -4.90 9.45 -8.53
CA GLY A 116 -5.44 10.37 -7.52
C GLY A 116 -4.57 10.38 -6.27
N SER A 117 -4.90 11.26 -5.32
CA SER A 117 -4.19 11.42 -4.05
C SER A 117 -5.15 11.44 -2.88
N PHE A 118 -4.74 10.87 -1.74
CA PHE A 118 -5.45 10.95 -0.46
C PHE A 118 -5.15 12.25 0.32
N GLY A 119 -4.31 13.11 -0.23
CA GLY A 119 -3.84 14.34 0.40
C GLY A 119 -2.49 14.20 1.14
N PRO A 120 -2.03 15.27 1.79
CA PRO A 120 -0.77 15.28 2.52
C PRO A 120 -0.84 14.44 3.80
N GLY A 121 0.25 13.73 4.10
CA GLY A 121 0.44 13.04 5.38
C GLY A 121 1.41 13.79 6.29
N SER A 122 1.35 13.51 7.58
CA SER A 122 2.31 14.02 8.58
C SER A 122 3.01 12.89 9.28
N THR A 123 4.25 13.15 9.70
CA THR A 123 5.03 12.21 10.53
C THR A 123 5.13 12.78 11.94
N TYR A 124 4.84 11.95 12.92
CA TYR A 124 4.91 12.31 14.33
C TYR A 124 5.96 11.46 15.03
N MET A 125 6.70 12.07 15.97
CA MET A 125 7.53 11.35 16.92
C MET A 125 6.69 11.07 18.17
N LEU A 126 6.63 9.83 18.58
CA LEU A 126 5.91 9.41 19.78
C LEU A 126 6.89 8.79 20.77
N VAL A 127 6.64 8.99 22.04
CA VAL A 127 7.32 8.32 23.14
C VAL A 127 6.29 7.65 24.03
N ARG A 128 6.71 6.66 24.82
CA ARG A 128 5.82 6.01 25.78
C ARG A 128 5.37 7.01 26.84
N PRO A 129 4.16 6.85 27.42
CA PRO A 129 3.66 7.75 28.46
C PRO A 129 4.52 7.81 29.71
N ASP A 130 5.27 6.72 29.99
CA ASP A 130 6.20 6.59 31.12
C ASP A 130 7.64 7.02 30.78
N ALA A 131 7.86 7.59 29.60
CA ALA A 131 9.18 8.10 29.21
C ALA A 131 9.63 9.24 30.14
N PRO A 132 10.92 9.32 30.49
CA PRO A 132 11.42 10.32 31.44
C PRO A 132 11.51 11.73 30.86
N TRP A 133 10.99 11.96 29.66
CA TRP A 133 11.08 13.23 28.92
C TRP A 133 9.68 13.83 28.78
N ALA A 134 9.47 14.98 29.41
CA ALA A 134 8.20 15.70 29.31
C ALA A 134 8.12 16.57 28.05
N THR A 135 9.26 17.02 27.52
CA THR A 135 9.36 17.90 26.36
C THR A 135 10.35 17.36 25.32
N LEU A 136 10.26 17.90 24.10
CA LEU A 136 11.25 17.61 23.06
C LEU A 136 12.67 18.04 23.47
N GLN A 137 12.79 19.14 24.21
CA GLN A 137 14.06 19.66 24.71
C GLN A 137 14.70 18.69 25.71
N ASP A 138 13.92 18.11 26.61
CA ASP A 138 14.40 17.10 27.56
C ASP A 138 14.92 15.86 26.84
N PHE A 139 14.16 15.39 25.82
CA PHE A 139 14.58 14.28 24.97
C PHE A 139 15.92 14.58 24.28
N VAL A 140 16.05 15.74 23.65
CA VAL A 140 17.28 16.12 22.94
C VAL A 140 18.46 16.24 23.92
N ALA A 141 18.25 16.83 25.10
CA ALA A 141 19.29 16.94 26.14
C ALA A 141 19.74 15.54 26.61
N ALA A 142 18.81 14.63 26.87
CA ALA A 142 19.12 13.24 27.25
C ALA A 142 19.87 12.49 26.14
N ALA A 143 19.49 12.70 24.89
CA ALA A 143 20.16 12.07 23.75
C ALA A 143 21.59 12.60 23.53
N LYS A 144 21.81 13.89 23.75
CA LYS A 144 23.17 14.49 23.75
C LYS A 144 24.05 13.95 24.88
N ALA A 145 23.47 13.76 26.05
CA ALA A 145 24.19 13.19 27.20
C ALA A 145 24.52 11.69 27.04
N ASN A 146 23.77 10.99 26.22
CA ASN A 146 23.88 9.54 26.01
C ASN A 146 23.95 9.17 24.54
N PRO A 147 24.98 9.53 23.76
CA PRO A 147 25.05 9.29 22.33
C PRO A 147 24.91 7.80 21.97
N GLY A 148 23.97 7.49 21.05
CA GLY A 148 23.72 6.14 20.58
C GLY A 148 23.03 5.19 21.56
N LYS A 149 22.62 5.66 22.76
CA LYS A 149 21.95 4.83 23.77
C LYS A 149 20.43 4.86 23.66
N ILE A 150 19.88 5.87 22.99
CA ILE A 150 18.45 5.98 22.78
C ILE A 150 18.10 5.41 21.41
N ASN A 151 17.16 4.47 21.42
CA ASN A 151 16.67 3.82 20.21
C ASN A 151 15.45 4.55 19.65
N TYR A 152 15.28 4.53 18.33
CA TYR A 152 14.00 4.89 17.70
C TYR A 152 13.52 3.78 16.77
N GLY A 153 12.23 3.48 16.87
CA GLY A 153 11.58 2.50 16.00
C GLY A 153 11.22 3.09 14.64
N HIS A 154 11.43 2.33 13.58
CA HIS A 154 10.94 2.65 12.26
C HIS A 154 10.42 1.39 11.57
N PHE A 155 9.42 1.54 10.69
CA PHE A 155 8.79 0.40 9.99
C PHE A 155 8.77 0.56 8.46
N ASN A 156 9.22 1.70 7.96
CA ASN A 156 9.32 1.97 6.52
C ASN A 156 10.40 3.03 6.25
N ALA A 157 10.68 3.26 4.97
CA ALA A 157 11.71 4.21 4.54
C ALA A 157 11.42 5.65 4.99
N THR A 158 10.15 6.09 5.01
CA THR A 158 9.80 7.44 5.47
C THR A 158 10.17 7.65 6.93
N SER A 159 9.75 6.75 7.82
CA SER A 159 10.08 6.87 9.26
C SER A 159 11.57 6.75 9.53
N GLN A 160 12.29 5.92 8.76
CA GLN A 160 13.73 5.81 8.84
C GLN A 160 14.43 7.12 8.49
N VAL A 161 14.11 7.69 7.32
CA VAL A 161 14.72 8.95 6.84
C VAL A 161 14.35 10.12 7.76
N THR A 162 13.08 10.21 8.17
CA THR A 162 12.63 11.30 9.07
C THR A 162 13.33 11.24 10.43
N GLY A 163 13.49 10.04 11.02
CA GLY A 163 14.21 9.86 12.26
C GLY A 163 15.70 10.23 12.15
N ALA A 164 16.35 9.82 11.06
CA ALA A 164 17.74 10.17 10.79
C ALA A 164 17.92 11.68 10.56
N LEU A 165 17.03 12.32 9.80
CA LEU A 165 17.05 13.77 9.55
C LEU A 165 16.84 14.55 10.86
N PHE A 166 15.88 14.12 11.69
CA PHE A 166 15.68 14.71 13.01
C PHE A 166 16.95 14.62 13.87
N ALA A 167 17.56 13.43 13.95
CA ALA A 167 18.78 13.22 14.71
C ALA A 167 19.92 14.13 14.24
N GLN A 168 20.11 14.24 12.91
CA GLN A 168 21.10 15.11 12.30
C GLN A 168 20.82 16.59 12.62
N THR A 169 19.57 17.05 12.45
CA THR A 169 19.19 18.45 12.68
C THR A 169 19.33 18.85 14.15
N ALA A 170 18.99 17.94 15.07
CA ALA A 170 19.11 18.17 16.51
C ALA A 170 20.55 17.99 17.05
N GLY A 171 21.49 17.52 16.23
CA GLY A 171 22.86 17.20 16.64
C GLY A 171 22.94 16.10 17.70
N ILE A 172 22.12 15.04 17.53
CA ILE A 172 22.04 13.89 18.44
C ILE A 172 22.35 12.59 17.70
N ASN A 173 22.73 11.56 18.44
CA ASN A 173 22.96 10.22 17.90
C ASN A 173 21.91 9.25 18.47
N LEU A 174 21.04 8.73 17.59
CA LEU A 174 20.01 7.75 17.93
C LEU A 174 20.29 6.44 17.19
N THR A 175 19.92 5.32 17.80
CA THR A 175 20.07 3.99 17.19
C THR A 175 18.75 3.57 16.52
N PRO A 176 18.71 3.39 15.19
CA PRO A 176 17.51 2.95 14.48
C PRO A 176 17.24 1.46 14.71
N ILE A 177 15.98 1.13 15.04
CA ILE A 177 15.51 -0.25 15.21
C ILE A 177 14.42 -0.53 14.18
N PRO A 178 14.64 -1.44 13.22
CA PRO A 178 13.63 -1.75 12.20
C PRO A 178 12.54 -2.68 12.73
N TYR A 179 11.28 -2.34 12.47
CA TYR A 179 10.11 -3.16 12.75
C TYR A 179 9.38 -3.51 11.46
N LYS A 180 8.67 -4.65 11.46
CA LYS A 180 7.90 -5.08 10.27
C LYS A 180 6.57 -4.35 10.14
N GLN A 181 6.00 -3.90 11.26
CA GLN A 181 4.68 -3.28 11.33
C GLN A 181 4.71 -2.03 12.21
N VAL A 182 3.84 -1.07 11.91
CA VAL A 182 3.76 0.21 12.66
C VAL A 182 3.45 0.01 14.15
N TYR A 183 2.62 -0.97 14.49
CA TYR A 183 2.21 -1.24 15.88
C TYR A 183 3.25 -2.02 16.71
N GLN A 184 4.39 -2.34 16.12
CA GLN A 184 5.50 -3.01 16.77
C GLN A 184 6.63 -2.03 17.19
N ALA A 185 6.62 -0.81 16.62
CA ALA A 185 7.65 0.21 16.80
C ALA A 185 7.49 1.03 18.10
#